data_9ade453d0bf3b8905950a719710a9df4
#
_entry.id   9ade453d0bf3b8905950a719710a9df4
#
_cell.length_a   1.000
_cell.length_b   1.000
_cell.length_c   1.000
_cell.angle_alpha   90.00
_cell.angle_beta   90.00
_cell.angle_gamma   90.00
#
_symmetry.space_group_name_H-M   'P 1'
#
loop_
_entity.id
_entity.type
_entity.pdbx_description
1 polymer ?
#
loop_
_entity_poly.entity_id
_entity_poly.type
_entity_poly.pdbx_seq_one_letter_code
_entity_poly.pdbx_strand_id
1 'polypeptide(L)'
;NFTVRGRVIDAYGEPLIGATIREKGGANGTVTDVEGNFFLSVPDSAVLQISFVGYESQEVSVKGRSMLEICLKENILLLDHVIVTALGLEKKESSLAYAVQKVRGEELNRVKEVNMITALAGKAAGVQVSKNSSGMGGSAKVSIRGVRSVAGDNQPLYVIDGVPMLNSTSEQAYSAIGGTANAGNRDGGDGISNLNPEDVESISILKGAPAAALYGSQAANGVILITTKKGNTVGRRDIHFSTGLTFEKAFSLPEMQNSYGVSDVTDSWGEKENLTVYDNLGDFFRTGLTSITSVSVNSGNDKLQTYFSYANTTGRGILNENKLSKHNINLRETAVLFNSRLKLDGNVNVMKQTVKNKPVSGGFYMNPLVGLYRFPRGEGLSYYKENYERYDEDRKLNTQNWHTFTEDFEQNPYWIQNRIQSKDARIRLLLSLSANLKVTDWLTLQARGNLDYSADKLRQKFYASTATALCGMNGRYIEMDYQETQMYGDVMAMVKKQLN
;
A
#
# COMPACT_ATOMS: atom_id res chain seq x y z
N ASN A 1 -37.76 -21.75 -35.32
CA ASN A 1 -37.53 -21.17 -34.00
C ASN A 1 -38.87 -20.98 -33.32
N PHE A 2 -38.98 -21.42 -32.10
CA PHE A 2 -40.14 -21.15 -31.28
C PHE A 2 -39.72 -20.45 -29.97
N THR A 3 -40.65 -19.73 -29.34
CA THR A 3 -40.33 -18.94 -28.17
C THR A 3 -40.55 -19.79 -26.91
N VAL A 4 -39.46 -20.04 -26.18
CA VAL A 4 -39.46 -20.66 -24.84
C VAL A 4 -39.63 -19.56 -23.81
N ARG A 5 -40.55 -19.79 -22.89
CA ARG A 5 -40.75 -18.98 -21.67
C ARG A 5 -40.30 -19.81 -20.47
N GLY A 6 -39.80 -19.15 -19.45
CA GLY A 6 -39.49 -19.87 -18.25
C GLY A 6 -39.25 -18.96 -17.07
N ARG A 7 -39.07 -19.55 -15.91
CA ARG A 7 -38.74 -18.87 -14.66
C ARG A 7 -37.52 -19.52 -14.04
N VAL A 8 -36.61 -18.70 -13.53
CA VAL A 8 -35.41 -19.15 -12.79
C VAL A 8 -35.60 -18.78 -11.33
N ILE A 9 -35.50 -19.77 -10.46
CA ILE A 9 -35.68 -19.65 -9.00
C ILE A 9 -34.50 -20.32 -8.28
N ASP A 10 -34.34 -20.01 -7.02
CA ASP A 10 -33.44 -20.71 -6.11
C ASP A 10 -34.10 -21.94 -5.45
N ALA A 11 -33.39 -22.62 -4.56
CA ALA A 11 -33.86 -23.77 -3.80
C ALA A 11 -34.99 -23.43 -2.80
N TYR A 12 -35.21 -22.15 -2.50
CA TYR A 12 -36.25 -21.65 -1.60
C TYR A 12 -37.48 -21.14 -2.36
N GLY A 13 -37.41 -21.12 -3.70
CA GLY A 13 -38.50 -20.62 -4.56
C GLY A 13 -38.41 -19.11 -4.84
N GLU A 14 -37.35 -18.43 -4.40
CA GLU A 14 -37.18 -17.02 -4.66
C GLU A 14 -36.67 -16.76 -6.10
N PRO A 15 -37.19 -15.72 -6.79
CA PRO A 15 -36.81 -15.43 -8.18
C PRO A 15 -35.37 -14.93 -8.29
N LEU A 16 -34.63 -15.48 -9.24
CA LEU A 16 -33.27 -15.02 -9.53
C LEU A 16 -33.29 -13.95 -10.63
N ILE A 17 -33.14 -12.68 -10.22
CA ILE A 17 -33.16 -11.48 -11.07
C ILE A 17 -31.83 -11.31 -11.80
N GLY A 18 -31.85 -11.19 -13.13
CA GLY A 18 -30.61 -10.98 -13.93
C GLY A 18 -29.82 -12.28 -14.18
N ALA A 19 -30.40 -13.45 -13.92
CA ALA A 19 -29.81 -14.72 -14.35
C ALA A 19 -29.66 -14.76 -15.88
N THR A 20 -28.52 -15.19 -16.36
CA THR A 20 -28.19 -15.22 -17.78
C THR A 20 -28.59 -16.57 -18.39
N ILE A 21 -29.37 -16.53 -19.46
CA ILE A 21 -29.79 -17.70 -20.25
C ILE A 21 -29.18 -17.58 -21.65
N ARG A 22 -28.35 -18.54 -22.06
CA ARG A 22 -27.72 -18.58 -23.40
C ARG A 22 -27.99 -19.91 -24.11
N GLU A 23 -28.13 -19.85 -25.40
CA GLU A 23 -28.12 -21.04 -26.26
C GLU A 23 -26.68 -21.60 -26.30
N LYS A 24 -26.49 -22.87 -25.95
CA LYS A 24 -25.17 -23.53 -25.95
C LYS A 24 -24.62 -23.59 -27.37
N GLY A 25 -23.45 -23.02 -27.58
CA GLY A 25 -22.79 -22.96 -28.89
C GLY A 25 -23.25 -21.81 -29.79
N GLY A 26 -24.18 -20.94 -29.35
CA GLY A 26 -24.69 -19.78 -30.04
C GLY A 26 -24.41 -18.45 -29.33
N ALA A 27 -24.63 -17.34 -30.04
CA ALA A 27 -24.59 -15.99 -29.48
C ALA A 27 -25.95 -15.52 -28.92
N ASN A 28 -27.00 -16.31 -29.09
CA ASN A 28 -28.36 -15.98 -28.70
C ASN A 28 -28.56 -16.16 -27.19
N GLY A 29 -29.14 -15.16 -26.52
CA GLY A 29 -29.32 -15.21 -25.06
C GLY A 29 -30.23 -14.08 -24.53
N THR A 30 -30.65 -14.22 -23.30
CA THR A 30 -31.47 -13.26 -22.57
C THR A 30 -31.11 -13.27 -21.07
N VAL A 31 -31.72 -12.37 -20.31
CA VAL A 31 -31.63 -12.35 -18.83
C VAL A 31 -33.02 -12.37 -18.21
N THR A 32 -33.11 -12.83 -16.95
CA THR A 32 -34.39 -12.85 -16.22
C THR A 32 -34.77 -11.45 -15.75
N ASP A 33 -36.09 -11.21 -15.70
CA ASP A 33 -36.69 -10.00 -15.14
C ASP A 33 -36.78 -10.04 -13.60
N VAL A 34 -37.45 -9.05 -13.01
CA VAL A 34 -37.60 -8.90 -11.54
C VAL A 34 -38.39 -10.03 -10.87
N GLU A 35 -39.13 -10.79 -11.65
CA GLU A 35 -39.94 -11.94 -11.20
C GLU A 35 -39.25 -13.27 -11.54
N GLY A 36 -38.01 -13.20 -12.07
CA GLY A 36 -37.22 -14.35 -12.48
C GLY A 36 -37.65 -14.95 -13.82
N ASN A 37 -38.56 -14.29 -14.59
CA ASN A 37 -39.04 -14.81 -15.86
C ASN A 37 -38.08 -14.46 -17.00
N PHE A 38 -38.06 -15.34 -18.01
CA PHE A 38 -37.34 -15.09 -19.25
C PHE A 38 -38.14 -15.58 -20.46
N PHE A 39 -37.79 -15.05 -21.63
CA PHE A 39 -38.25 -15.56 -22.93
C PHE A 39 -37.08 -15.51 -23.91
N LEU A 40 -36.97 -16.58 -24.71
CA LEU A 40 -35.89 -16.71 -25.69
C LEU A 40 -36.38 -17.51 -26.90
N SER A 41 -36.12 -17.00 -28.10
CA SER A 41 -36.48 -17.72 -29.34
C SER A 41 -35.33 -18.61 -29.79
N VAL A 42 -35.54 -19.92 -29.76
CA VAL A 42 -34.50 -20.92 -30.03
C VAL A 42 -35.06 -22.08 -30.87
N PRO A 43 -34.22 -22.91 -31.51
CA PRO A 43 -34.63 -24.16 -32.10
C PRO A 43 -35.18 -25.14 -31.06
N ASP A 44 -36.06 -26.04 -31.48
CA ASP A 44 -36.64 -27.08 -30.65
C ASP A 44 -35.61 -28.02 -29.97
N SER A 45 -34.51 -28.28 -30.69
CA SER A 45 -33.39 -29.10 -30.20
C SER A 45 -32.37 -28.36 -29.35
N ALA A 46 -32.56 -27.06 -29.06
CA ALA A 46 -31.60 -26.24 -28.34
C ALA A 46 -31.34 -26.71 -26.91
N VAL A 47 -30.14 -26.52 -26.45
CA VAL A 47 -29.77 -26.65 -25.05
C VAL A 47 -29.50 -25.25 -24.51
N LEU A 48 -30.19 -24.86 -23.47
CA LEU A 48 -29.98 -23.60 -22.75
C LEU A 48 -28.98 -23.80 -21.64
N GLN A 49 -28.01 -22.89 -21.54
CA GLN A 49 -27.07 -22.78 -20.42
C GLN A 49 -27.53 -21.61 -19.56
N ILE A 50 -27.86 -21.91 -18.33
CA ILE A 50 -28.34 -20.94 -17.35
C ILE A 50 -27.23 -20.71 -16.31
N SER A 51 -26.90 -19.45 -16.05
CA SER A 51 -25.90 -19.08 -15.07
C SER A 51 -26.30 -17.84 -14.27
N PHE A 52 -26.00 -17.86 -12.98
CA PHE A 52 -26.19 -16.73 -12.10
C PHE A 52 -25.03 -16.66 -11.07
N VAL A 53 -24.66 -15.47 -10.66
CA VAL A 53 -23.56 -15.28 -9.71
C VAL A 53 -23.93 -15.92 -8.36
N GLY A 54 -23.08 -16.82 -7.88
CA GLY A 54 -23.34 -17.55 -6.63
C GLY A 54 -24.07 -18.87 -6.79
N TYR A 55 -24.41 -19.27 -8.02
CA TYR A 55 -25.17 -20.51 -8.31
C TYR A 55 -24.41 -21.41 -9.29
N GLU A 56 -24.67 -22.72 -9.21
CA GLU A 56 -24.15 -23.68 -10.18
C GLU A 56 -24.82 -23.48 -11.54
N SER A 57 -23.99 -23.38 -12.60
CA SER A 57 -24.52 -23.30 -13.96
C SER A 57 -25.19 -24.61 -14.35
N GLN A 58 -26.41 -24.52 -14.91
CA GLN A 58 -27.17 -25.65 -15.32
C GLN A 58 -27.45 -25.65 -16.82
N GLU A 59 -27.39 -26.83 -17.45
CA GLU A 59 -27.78 -27.01 -18.84
C GLU A 59 -29.17 -27.68 -18.92
N VAL A 60 -30.07 -27.05 -19.66
CA VAL A 60 -31.47 -27.55 -19.82
C VAL A 60 -31.78 -27.69 -21.29
N SER A 61 -32.14 -28.90 -21.74
CA SER A 61 -32.60 -29.16 -23.11
C SER A 61 -34.05 -28.69 -23.28
N VAL A 62 -34.32 -27.93 -24.30
CA VAL A 62 -35.65 -27.40 -24.60
C VAL A 62 -36.64 -28.52 -24.96
N LYS A 63 -36.32 -29.41 -25.89
CA LYS A 63 -37.12 -30.59 -26.30
C LYS A 63 -38.60 -30.27 -26.55
N GLY A 64 -38.90 -29.17 -27.26
CA GLY A 64 -40.25 -28.77 -27.59
C GLY A 64 -41.09 -28.20 -26.45
N ARG A 65 -40.50 -28.00 -25.27
CA ARG A 65 -41.20 -27.41 -24.12
C ARG A 65 -41.29 -25.89 -24.27
N SER A 66 -42.52 -25.38 -24.25
CA SER A 66 -42.80 -23.94 -24.35
C SER A 66 -42.64 -23.22 -23.01
N MET A 67 -42.62 -23.97 -21.88
CA MET A 67 -42.45 -23.41 -20.54
C MET A 67 -41.42 -24.24 -19.74
N LEU A 68 -40.47 -23.55 -19.10
CA LEU A 68 -39.42 -24.15 -18.29
C LEU A 68 -39.39 -23.50 -16.91
N GLU A 69 -39.39 -24.29 -15.89
CA GLU A 69 -39.09 -23.88 -14.53
C GLU A 69 -37.70 -24.42 -14.16
N ILE A 70 -36.77 -23.52 -13.79
CA ILE A 70 -35.37 -23.86 -13.59
C ILE A 70 -35.01 -23.45 -12.18
N CYS A 71 -34.69 -24.45 -11.36
CA CYS A 71 -34.20 -24.23 -10.00
C CYS A 71 -32.67 -24.35 -10.02
N LEU A 72 -31.97 -23.25 -9.79
CA LEU A 72 -30.51 -23.24 -9.63
C LEU A 72 -30.15 -23.57 -8.18
N LYS A 73 -29.15 -24.39 -8.02
CA LYS A 73 -28.56 -24.69 -6.71
C LYS A 73 -27.48 -23.67 -6.39
N GLU A 74 -27.48 -23.16 -5.15
CA GLU A 74 -26.40 -22.33 -4.69
C GLU A 74 -25.06 -23.06 -4.84
N ASN A 75 -24.11 -22.39 -5.45
CA ASN A 75 -22.75 -22.90 -5.54
C ASN A 75 -22.02 -22.60 -4.24
N ILE A 76 -22.23 -23.47 -3.24
CA ILE A 76 -21.56 -23.38 -1.92
C ILE A 76 -20.04 -23.37 -2.05
N LEU A 77 -19.48 -23.89 -3.15
CA LEU A 77 -18.06 -23.85 -3.43
C LEU A 77 -17.53 -22.42 -3.75
N LEU A 78 -18.37 -21.50 -4.21
CA LEU A 78 -18.02 -20.09 -4.38
C LEU A 78 -18.05 -19.29 -3.07
N LEU A 79 -18.70 -19.81 -2.02
CA LEU A 79 -18.72 -19.22 -0.67
C LEU A 79 -17.60 -19.76 0.24
N ASP A 80 -16.92 -20.84 -0.15
CA ASP A 80 -15.75 -21.33 0.55
C ASP A 80 -14.54 -20.44 0.22
N HIS A 81 -14.44 -19.32 0.93
CA HIS A 81 -13.24 -18.49 0.90
C HIS A 81 -12.04 -19.32 1.36
N VAL A 82 -11.22 -19.74 0.42
CA VAL A 82 -9.93 -20.32 0.72
C VAL A 82 -9.02 -19.19 1.22
N ILE A 83 -8.48 -19.35 2.41
CA ILE A 83 -7.53 -18.44 3.01
C ILE A 83 -6.18 -19.14 3.02
N VAL A 84 -5.16 -18.45 2.55
CA VAL A 84 -3.78 -18.87 2.83
C VAL A 84 -3.56 -18.65 4.33
N THR A 85 -3.43 -19.74 5.06
CA THR A 85 -3.15 -19.70 6.50
C THR A 85 -1.66 -19.55 6.73
N ALA A 86 -1.27 -19.53 7.99
CA ALA A 86 0.11 -19.66 8.39
C ALA A 86 0.80 -20.82 7.67
N LEU A 87 2.09 -20.64 7.43
CA LEU A 87 2.92 -21.61 6.71
C LEU A 87 2.56 -21.82 5.22
N GLY A 88 1.76 -20.92 4.62
CA GLY A 88 1.39 -21.00 3.21
C GLY A 88 0.38 -22.11 2.88
N LEU A 89 -0.28 -22.68 3.88
CA LEU A 89 -1.31 -23.71 3.69
C LEU A 89 -2.65 -23.07 3.32
N GLU A 90 -3.26 -23.57 2.27
CA GLU A 90 -4.63 -23.17 1.88
C GLU A 90 -5.64 -23.94 2.73
N LYS A 91 -6.47 -23.23 3.47
CA LYS A 91 -7.60 -23.80 4.25
C LYS A 91 -8.89 -23.04 3.97
N LYS A 92 -10.00 -23.73 4.09
CA LYS A 92 -11.32 -23.10 4.04
C LYS A 92 -11.50 -22.22 5.27
N GLU A 93 -12.04 -21.00 5.09
CA GLU A 93 -12.33 -20.08 6.19
C GLU A 93 -13.18 -20.73 7.27
N SER A 94 -14.19 -21.50 6.86
CA SER A 94 -15.08 -22.26 7.73
C SER A 94 -14.38 -23.32 8.59
N SER A 95 -13.18 -23.77 8.20
CA SER A 95 -12.39 -24.76 8.95
C SER A 95 -11.42 -24.15 9.97
N LEU A 96 -11.37 -22.81 10.08
CA LEU A 96 -10.46 -22.12 11.00
C LEU A 96 -11.13 -21.94 12.37
N ALA A 97 -10.39 -22.30 13.42
CA ALA A 97 -10.82 -22.10 14.80
C ALA A 97 -10.70 -20.62 15.28
N TYR A 98 -10.48 -19.68 14.35
CA TYR A 98 -10.25 -18.26 14.65
C TYR A 98 -10.79 -17.37 13.54
N ALA A 99 -11.20 -16.17 13.92
CA ALA A 99 -11.71 -15.19 12.96
C ALA A 99 -10.55 -14.59 12.12
N VAL A 100 -10.68 -14.69 10.82
CA VAL A 100 -9.82 -14.06 9.83
C VAL A 100 -10.65 -13.03 9.07
N GLN A 101 -10.08 -11.88 8.81
CA GLN A 101 -10.71 -10.90 7.94
C GLN A 101 -9.88 -10.79 6.67
N LYS A 102 -10.52 -11.05 5.53
CA LYS A 102 -9.89 -10.98 4.20
C LYS A 102 -10.32 -9.71 3.49
N VAL A 103 -9.35 -9.01 2.89
CA VAL A 103 -9.56 -7.86 2.00
C VAL A 103 -8.96 -8.23 0.65
N ARG A 104 -9.74 -8.11 -0.42
CA ARG A 104 -9.27 -8.44 -1.77
C ARG A 104 -8.38 -7.34 -2.34
N GLY A 105 -7.44 -7.71 -3.19
CA GLY A 105 -6.54 -6.75 -3.87
C GLY A 105 -7.29 -5.71 -4.70
N GLU A 106 -8.40 -6.07 -5.31
CA GLU A 106 -9.26 -5.14 -6.05
C GLU A 106 -9.83 -4.03 -5.16
N GLU A 107 -10.20 -4.37 -3.92
CA GLU A 107 -10.71 -3.40 -2.95
C GLU A 107 -9.60 -2.45 -2.45
N LEU A 108 -8.36 -2.96 -2.36
CA LEU A 108 -7.19 -2.14 -2.00
C LEU A 108 -6.87 -1.13 -3.10
N ASN A 109 -7.01 -1.55 -4.36
CA ASN A 109 -6.60 -0.78 -5.53
C ASN A 109 -7.66 0.19 -6.06
N ARG A 110 -8.86 0.24 -5.46
CA ARG A 110 -9.90 1.22 -5.82
C ARG A 110 -9.43 2.66 -5.65
N VAL A 111 -8.69 2.93 -4.58
CA VAL A 111 -8.00 4.21 -4.37
C VAL A 111 -6.52 3.89 -4.35
N LYS A 112 -5.79 4.45 -5.30
CA LYS A 112 -4.36 4.21 -5.40
C LYS A 112 -3.60 4.98 -4.33
N GLU A 113 -2.94 4.24 -3.46
CA GLU A 113 -2.10 4.75 -2.38
C GLU A 113 -0.64 4.38 -2.63
N VAL A 114 0.28 5.27 -2.27
CA VAL A 114 1.73 5.03 -2.39
C VAL A 114 2.18 3.90 -1.45
N ASN A 115 1.60 3.86 -0.25
CA ASN A 115 1.79 2.80 0.73
C ASN A 115 0.51 1.95 0.81
N MET A 116 0.61 0.67 0.44
CA MET A 116 -0.55 -0.21 0.35
C MET A 116 -1.26 -0.44 1.70
N ILE A 117 -0.53 -0.32 2.81
CA ILE A 117 -1.12 -0.51 4.14
C ILE A 117 -2.09 0.62 4.48
N THR A 118 -1.87 1.82 3.95
CA THR A 118 -2.80 2.92 4.16
C THR A 118 -4.15 2.67 3.48
N ALA A 119 -4.17 1.87 2.43
CA ALA A 119 -5.41 1.44 1.77
C ALA A 119 -6.28 0.50 2.63
N LEU A 120 -5.73 -0.09 3.71
CA LEU A 120 -6.51 -0.89 4.68
C LEU A 120 -7.32 -0.03 5.65
N ALA A 121 -7.06 1.27 5.75
CA ALA A 121 -7.78 2.15 6.65
C ALA A 121 -9.30 2.10 6.36
N GLY A 122 -10.10 1.80 7.37
CA GLY A 122 -11.54 1.68 7.26
C GLY A 122 -12.07 0.40 6.58
N LYS A 123 -11.19 -0.48 6.05
CA LYS A 123 -11.61 -1.72 5.38
C LYS A 123 -11.53 -2.96 6.27
N ALA A 124 -10.86 -2.86 7.41
CA ALA A 124 -10.68 -3.98 8.32
C ALA A 124 -11.09 -3.60 9.75
N ALA A 125 -12.06 -4.31 10.31
CA ALA A 125 -12.54 -4.07 11.67
C ALA A 125 -11.42 -4.30 12.69
N GLY A 126 -11.27 -3.37 13.66
CA GLY A 126 -10.25 -3.44 14.72
C GLY A 126 -8.81 -3.28 14.22
N VAL A 127 -8.62 -2.78 13.00
CA VAL A 127 -7.33 -2.36 12.44
C VAL A 127 -7.33 -0.84 12.33
N GLN A 128 -6.39 -0.21 13.01
CA GLN A 128 -6.16 1.23 12.92
C GLN A 128 -4.87 1.46 12.15
N VAL A 129 -4.94 2.31 11.15
CA VAL A 129 -3.79 2.70 10.32
C VAL A 129 -3.58 4.20 10.46
N SER A 130 -2.39 4.59 10.88
CA SER A 130 -2.00 6.00 11.00
C SER A 130 -0.85 6.29 10.03
N LYS A 131 -1.04 7.27 9.16
CA LYS A 131 0.01 7.78 8.26
C LYS A 131 0.98 8.66 9.05
N ASN A 132 2.26 8.59 8.73
CA ASN A 132 3.23 9.54 9.25
C ASN A 132 3.07 10.91 8.54
N SER A 133 3.40 11.98 9.24
CA SER A 133 3.40 13.35 8.70
C SER A 133 4.53 13.64 7.70
N SER A 134 5.45 12.71 7.51
CA SER A 134 6.58 12.83 6.56
C SER A 134 6.17 12.81 5.07
N GLY A 135 4.87 12.77 4.77
CA GLY A 135 4.38 12.88 3.40
C GLY A 135 4.78 11.70 2.51
N MET A 136 5.25 12.01 1.31
CA MET A 136 5.59 10.99 0.31
C MET A 136 6.71 10.08 0.75
N GLY A 137 6.50 8.76 0.60
CA GLY A 137 7.45 7.73 1.01
C GLY A 137 7.59 7.60 2.53
N GLY A 138 6.63 8.15 3.27
CA GLY A 138 6.51 7.97 4.72
C GLY A 138 6.02 6.59 5.10
N SER A 139 6.34 6.18 6.34
CA SER A 139 5.86 4.95 6.96
C SER A 139 4.40 5.05 7.38
N ALA A 140 3.78 3.91 7.62
CA ALA A 140 2.48 3.83 8.25
C ALA A 140 2.56 2.96 9.51
N LYS A 141 1.94 3.41 10.59
CA LYS A 141 1.79 2.63 11.81
C LYS A 141 0.46 1.90 11.78
N VAL A 142 0.52 0.58 11.99
CA VAL A 142 -0.66 -0.26 12.08
C VAL A 142 -0.78 -0.81 13.49
N SER A 143 -1.97 -0.74 14.08
CA SER A 143 -2.28 -1.42 15.31
C SER A 143 -3.53 -2.29 15.14
N ILE A 144 -3.48 -3.51 15.68
CA ILE A 144 -4.60 -4.46 15.68
C ILE A 144 -5.13 -4.58 17.10
N ARG A 145 -6.40 -4.21 17.29
CA ARG A 145 -7.08 -4.19 18.61
C ARG A 145 -6.43 -3.22 19.62
N GLY A 146 -5.87 -2.12 19.12
CA GLY A 146 -5.28 -1.05 19.92
C GLY A 146 -3.80 -1.24 20.28
N VAL A 147 -3.27 -0.27 21.02
CA VAL A 147 -1.87 -0.24 21.49
C VAL A 147 -1.77 -1.09 22.75
N ARG A 148 -0.83 -2.01 22.81
CA ARG A 148 -0.63 -2.94 23.92
C ARG A 148 0.56 -2.59 24.80
N SER A 149 1.57 -1.96 24.24
CA SER A 149 2.79 -1.59 24.94
C SER A 149 3.07 -0.11 24.79
N VAL A 150 3.43 0.55 25.88
CA VAL A 150 3.82 1.97 25.87
C VAL A 150 5.25 2.15 25.34
N ALA A 151 6.14 1.20 25.62
CA ALA A 151 7.56 1.29 25.27
C ALA A 151 7.99 0.30 24.17
N GLY A 152 7.18 -0.70 23.85
CA GLY A 152 7.50 -1.72 22.85
C GLY A 152 6.88 -1.47 21.51
N ASP A 153 7.31 -2.26 20.52
CA ASP A 153 6.69 -2.26 19.19
C ASP A 153 5.25 -2.81 19.28
N ASN A 154 4.33 -2.10 18.64
CA ASN A 154 2.92 -2.45 18.57
C ASN A 154 2.50 -2.83 17.12
N GLN A 155 3.44 -2.92 16.21
CA GLN A 155 3.17 -3.27 14.81
C GLN A 155 2.89 -4.77 14.66
N PRO A 156 1.99 -5.16 13.76
CA PRO A 156 1.78 -6.56 13.43
C PRO A 156 2.96 -7.12 12.64
N LEU A 157 3.14 -8.43 12.67
CA LEU A 157 4.05 -9.13 11.78
C LEU A 157 3.47 -9.14 10.37
N TYR A 158 4.27 -8.79 9.37
CA TYR A 158 3.92 -8.94 7.96
C TYR A 158 4.47 -10.24 7.41
N VAL A 159 3.63 -10.96 6.68
CA VAL A 159 3.98 -12.24 6.08
C VAL A 159 3.56 -12.22 4.61
N ILE A 160 4.49 -12.46 3.70
CA ILE A 160 4.24 -12.50 2.26
C ILE A 160 4.34 -13.95 1.79
N ASP A 161 3.28 -14.46 1.18
CA ASP A 161 3.20 -15.84 0.66
C ASP A 161 3.66 -16.90 1.68
N GLY A 162 3.38 -16.65 2.97
CA GLY A 162 3.69 -17.56 4.07
C GLY A 162 5.08 -17.35 4.71
N VAL A 163 5.87 -16.37 4.26
CA VAL A 163 7.19 -16.07 4.80
C VAL A 163 7.18 -14.72 5.53
N PRO A 164 7.67 -14.65 6.79
CA PRO A 164 7.84 -13.38 7.49
C PRO A 164 8.76 -12.41 6.74
N MET A 165 8.34 -11.15 6.68
CA MET A 165 9.04 -10.08 5.99
C MET A 165 9.62 -9.08 6.99
N LEU A 166 10.81 -8.56 6.70
CA LEU A 166 11.36 -7.41 7.41
C LEU A 166 10.51 -6.16 7.17
N ASN A 167 10.09 -5.52 8.25
CA ASN A 167 9.38 -4.24 8.22
C ASN A 167 10.12 -3.16 9.01
N SER A 168 11.43 -3.27 9.09
CA SER A 168 12.29 -2.29 9.74
C SER A 168 12.33 -0.96 9.00
N THR A 169 12.60 0.10 9.74
CA THR A 169 12.93 1.42 9.21
C THR A 169 14.41 1.68 9.46
N SER A 170 15.09 2.33 8.52
CA SER A 170 16.46 2.76 8.74
C SER A 170 16.54 3.73 9.92
N GLU A 171 17.63 3.65 10.68
CA GLU A 171 17.83 4.47 11.85
C GLU A 171 17.78 5.98 11.57
N GLN A 172 17.46 6.74 12.62
CA GLN A 172 17.43 8.20 12.58
C GLN A 172 18.86 8.77 12.56
N ALA A 173 19.22 9.45 11.46
CA ALA A 173 20.48 10.15 11.36
C ALA A 173 20.66 11.27 12.40
N TYR A 174 19.60 11.68 13.05
CA TYR A 174 19.56 12.92 13.83
C TYR A 174 20.17 12.83 15.21
N SER A 175 20.47 11.63 15.71
CA SER A 175 21.32 11.48 16.90
C SER A 175 22.68 12.19 16.75
N ALA A 176 23.20 12.22 15.52
CA ALA A 176 24.46 12.90 15.21
C ALA A 176 24.39 14.45 15.22
N ILE A 177 23.19 15.03 15.23
CA ILE A 177 22.95 16.48 15.17
C ILE A 177 22.07 16.98 16.32
N GLY A 178 22.19 16.40 17.50
CA GLY A 178 21.48 16.85 18.69
C GLY A 178 20.12 16.19 18.92
N GLY A 179 19.80 15.13 18.17
CA GLY A 179 18.60 14.35 18.36
C GLY A 179 17.32 15.00 17.81
N THR A 180 16.18 14.44 18.20
CA THR A 180 14.87 14.83 17.67
C THR A 180 14.40 16.22 18.10
N ALA A 181 14.87 16.72 19.24
CA ALA A 181 14.53 18.05 19.72
C ALA A 181 14.98 19.15 18.74
N ASN A 182 16.18 19.00 18.19
CA ASN A 182 16.75 19.97 17.26
C ASN A 182 16.31 19.71 15.81
N ALA A 183 16.43 18.48 15.36
CA ALA A 183 16.27 18.12 13.94
C ALA A 183 14.87 17.58 13.59
N GLY A 184 14.08 17.19 14.58
CA GLY A 184 12.79 16.51 14.38
C GLY A 184 12.94 15.02 14.11
N ASN A 185 11.83 14.37 13.82
CA ASN A 185 11.77 12.95 13.52
C ASN A 185 11.92 12.71 12.02
N ARG A 186 12.99 12.03 11.63
CA ARG A 186 13.12 11.50 10.28
C ARG A 186 12.39 10.18 10.19
N ASP A 187 11.59 10.03 9.16
CA ASP A 187 10.93 8.78 8.81
C ASP A 187 11.72 8.08 7.69
N GLY A 188 12.31 6.93 7.99
CA GLY A 188 13.04 6.11 7.01
C GLY A 188 12.13 5.37 6.01
N GLY A 189 10.81 5.46 6.16
CA GLY A 189 9.84 4.61 5.46
C GLY A 189 9.76 3.22 6.11
N ASP A 190 8.82 2.40 5.70
CA ASP A 190 8.65 1.03 6.18
C ASP A 190 8.89 0.00 5.07
N GLY A 191 9.10 -1.26 5.46
CA GLY A 191 9.34 -2.34 4.52
C GLY A 191 8.12 -2.67 3.67
N ILE A 192 6.93 -2.56 4.24
CA ILE A 192 5.69 -2.93 3.55
C ILE A 192 5.31 -1.95 2.44
N SER A 193 5.70 -0.67 2.56
CA SER A 193 5.50 0.33 1.50
C SER A 193 6.29 0.02 0.23
N ASN A 194 7.24 -0.90 0.29
CA ASN A 194 8.08 -1.27 -0.85
C ASN A 194 7.34 -2.16 -1.85
N LEU A 195 6.30 -2.86 -1.42
CA LEU A 195 5.48 -3.69 -2.31
C LEU A 195 4.60 -2.82 -3.21
N ASN A 196 4.32 -3.33 -4.40
CA ASN A 196 3.34 -2.74 -5.30
C ASN A 196 1.94 -3.25 -4.92
N PRO A 197 0.97 -2.38 -4.57
CA PRO A 197 -0.38 -2.80 -4.25
C PRO A 197 -1.07 -3.61 -5.35
N GLU A 198 -0.74 -3.35 -6.62
CA GLU A 198 -1.31 -4.05 -7.77
C GLU A 198 -0.90 -5.53 -7.85
N ASP A 199 0.20 -5.92 -7.19
CA ASP A 199 0.67 -7.30 -7.16
C ASP A 199 -0.02 -8.13 -6.07
N VAL A 200 -0.83 -7.49 -5.22
CA VAL A 200 -1.54 -8.14 -4.13
C VAL A 200 -2.84 -8.76 -4.63
N GLU A 201 -3.03 -10.05 -4.37
CA GLU A 201 -4.28 -10.77 -4.59
C GLU A 201 -5.24 -10.59 -3.42
N SER A 202 -4.72 -10.73 -2.19
CA SER A 202 -5.51 -10.51 -0.98
C SER A 202 -4.64 -10.25 0.24
N ILE A 203 -5.24 -9.61 1.25
CA ILE A 203 -4.68 -9.44 2.58
C ILE A 203 -5.60 -10.13 3.58
N SER A 204 -5.04 -11.02 4.41
CA SER A 204 -5.75 -11.69 5.50
C SER A 204 -5.18 -11.25 6.84
N ILE A 205 -6.03 -10.84 7.77
CA ILE A 205 -5.63 -10.29 9.06
C ILE A 205 -5.94 -11.29 10.17
N LEU A 206 -4.89 -11.79 10.81
CA LEU A 206 -4.98 -12.68 11.96
C LEU A 206 -4.88 -11.87 13.25
N LYS A 207 -5.91 -11.95 14.09
CA LYS A 207 -6.04 -11.13 15.31
C LYS A 207 -5.88 -12.00 16.56
N GLY A 208 -4.90 -11.66 17.40
CA GLY A 208 -4.77 -12.24 18.75
C GLY A 208 -3.98 -13.54 18.82
N ALA A 209 -4.28 -14.37 19.82
CA ALA A 209 -3.52 -15.58 20.17
C ALA A 209 -3.26 -16.58 19.03
N PRO A 210 -4.18 -16.82 18.08
CA PRO A 210 -3.92 -17.71 16.96
C PRO A 210 -2.73 -17.29 16.10
N ALA A 211 -2.52 -16.00 15.95
CA ALA A 211 -1.37 -15.46 15.22
C ALA A 211 -0.04 -15.83 15.91
N ALA A 212 0.01 -15.67 17.23
CA ALA A 212 1.18 -16.02 18.03
C ALA A 212 1.44 -17.55 18.08
N ALA A 213 0.40 -18.36 18.04
CA ALA A 213 0.52 -19.81 17.99
C ALA A 213 1.18 -20.31 16.69
N LEU A 214 1.02 -19.53 15.59
CA LEU A 214 1.52 -19.91 14.26
C LEU A 214 2.89 -19.31 13.96
N TYR A 215 3.18 -18.10 14.45
CA TYR A 215 4.41 -17.35 14.13
C TYR A 215 5.23 -16.98 15.35
N GLY A 216 4.88 -17.50 16.54
CA GLY A 216 5.60 -17.25 17.78
C GLY A 216 5.42 -15.83 18.33
N SER A 217 6.37 -15.40 19.16
CA SER A 217 6.32 -14.10 19.84
C SER A 217 6.31 -12.89 18.91
N GLN A 218 6.89 -13.00 17.73
CA GLN A 218 6.88 -11.93 16.72
C GLN A 218 5.46 -11.54 16.27
N ALA A 219 4.52 -12.46 16.38
CA ALA A 219 3.12 -12.26 16.04
C ALA A 219 2.23 -11.85 17.23
N ALA A 220 2.82 -11.44 18.35
CA ALA A 220 2.07 -11.04 19.54
C ALA A 220 1.05 -9.92 19.29
N ASN A 221 1.36 -9.00 18.38
CA ASN A 221 0.51 -7.89 17.97
C ASN A 221 -0.44 -8.22 16.79
N GLY A 222 -0.50 -9.50 16.39
CA GLY A 222 -1.25 -9.96 15.22
C GLY A 222 -0.39 -10.13 13.98
N VAL A 223 -0.98 -10.65 12.90
CA VAL A 223 -0.30 -10.91 11.63
C VAL A 223 -1.14 -10.37 10.48
N ILE A 224 -0.47 -9.74 9.53
CA ILE A 224 -1.01 -9.36 8.24
C ILE A 224 -0.40 -10.28 7.19
N LEU A 225 -1.21 -11.23 6.69
CA LEU A 225 -0.82 -12.15 5.63
C LEU A 225 -1.13 -11.52 4.28
N ILE A 226 -0.14 -11.41 3.43
CA ILE A 226 -0.24 -10.86 2.08
C ILE A 226 -0.05 -12.00 1.10
N THR A 227 -1.06 -12.22 0.28
CA THR A 227 -0.96 -13.18 -0.84
C THR A 227 -0.74 -12.39 -2.11
N THR A 228 0.30 -12.72 -2.86
CA THR A 228 0.62 -12.06 -4.12
C THR A 228 0.00 -12.81 -5.30
N LYS A 229 -0.27 -12.09 -6.39
CA LYS A 229 -0.83 -12.63 -7.62
C LYS A 229 0.07 -13.69 -8.24
N LYS A 230 -0.56 -14.68 -8.86
CA LYS A 230 0.08 -15.77 -9.61
C LYS A 230 -0.37 -15.74 -11.07
N GLY A 231 0.33 -16.45 -11.93
CA GLY A 231 -0.13 -16.73 -13.29
C GLY A 231 -1.46 -17.50 -13.29
N ASN A 232 -2.24 -17.39 -14.35
CA ASN A 232 -3.49 -18.13 -14.49
C ASN A 232 -3.25 -19.57 -15.00
N THR A 233 -4.25 -20.42 -14.81
CA THR A 233 -4.23 -21.82 -15.24
C THR A 233 -5.04 -22.10 -16.52
N VAL A 234 -5.75 -21.09 -17.05
CA VAL A 234 -6.82 -21.24 -18.04
C VAL A 234 -6.35 -21.13 -19.50
N GLY A 235 -5.04 -21.01 -19.74
CA GLY A 235 -4.49 -20.84 -21.10
C GLY A 235 -4.70 -19.43 -21.68
N ARG A 236 -5.23 -18.46 -20.90
CA ARG A 236 -5.41 -17.06 -21.31
C ARG A 236 -4.16 -16.25 -21.06
N ARG A 237 -4.04 -15.19 -21.84
CA ARG A 237 -3.07 -14.11 -21.61
C ARG A 237 -3.87 -12.84 -21.31
N ASP A 238 -3.75 -12.35 -20.09
CA ASP A 238 -4.42 -11.12 -19.67
C ASP A 238 -3.34 -10.05 -19.45
N ILE A 239 -3.53 -8.89 -20.10
CA ILE A 239 -2.69 -7.72 -19.89
C ILE A 239 -3.56 -6.68 -19.20
N HIS A 240 -3.10 -6.25 -18.04
CA HIS A 240 -3.79 -5.22 -17.26
C HIS A 240 -2.93 -3.97 -17.21
N PHE A 241 -3.48 -2.84 -17.67
CA PHE A 241 -2.90 -1.52 -17.53
C PHE A 241 -3.73 -0.70 -16.55
N SER A 242 -3.05 -0.01 -15.65
CA SER A 242 -3.69 0.77 -14.61
C SER A 242 -2.93 2.08 -14.39
N THR A 243 -3.64 3.19 -14.28
CA THR A 243 -3.07 4.50 -13.96
C THR A 243 -3.95 5.24 -12.96
N GLY A 244 -3.34 6.03 -12.10
CA GLY A 244 -4.02 6.87 -11.13
C GLY A 244 -3.28 8.18 -10.91
N LEU A 245 -4.02 9.27 -10.77
CA LEU A 245 -3.53 10.59 -10.43
C LEU A 245 -4.18 11.03 -9.14
N THR A 246 -3.38 11.48 -8.18
CA THR A 246 -3.83 12.00 -6.91
C THR A 246 -3.34 13.43 -6.74
N PHE A 247 -4.25 14.34 -6.47
CA PHE A 247 -3.96 15.74 -6.15
C PHE A 247 -4.11 15.93 -4.63
N GLU A 248 -3.13 16.56 -4.02
CA GLU A 248 -3.09 16.81 -2.59
C GLU A 248 -3.01 18.30 -2.31
N LYS A 249 -3.77 18.79 -1.33
CA LYS A 249 -3.80 20.20 -0.92
C LYS A 249 -3.84 20.30 0.60
N ALA A 250 -3.12 21.26 1.16
CA ALA A 250 -3.28 21.60 2.57
C ALA A 250 -4.69 22.22 2.76
N PHE A 251 -5.49 21.68 3.69
CA PHE A 251 -6.86 22.16 3.91
C PHE A 251 -7.12 22.59 5.37
N SER A 252 -6.37 22.04 6.32
CA SER A 252 -6.51 22.37 7.74
C SER A 252 -5.30 23.20 8.18
N LEU A 253 -5.38 24.49 7.96
CA LEU A 253 -4.38 25.47 8.38
C LEU A 253 -4.87 26.21 9.63
N PRO A 254 -3.98 26.61 10.55
CA PRO A 254 -4.37 27.41 11.71
C PRO A 254 -4.87 28.78 11.27
N GLU A 255 -5.93 29.24 11.93
CA GLU A 255 -6.37 30.61 11.79
C GLU A 255 -5.41 31.55 12.51
N MET A 256 -4.95 32.58 11.80
CA MET A 256 -4.04 33.58 12.35
C MET A 256 -4.79 34.87 12.69
N GLN A 257 -4.44 35.49 13.79
CA GLN A 257 -4.95 36.81 14.14
C GLN A 257 -4.45 37.88 13.15
N ASN A 258 -5.26 38.90 12.87
CA ASN A 258 -4.95 39.99 11.94
C ASN A 258 -5.36 41.36 12.51
N SER A 259 -5.48 41.49 13.83
CA SER A 259 -5.95 42.69 14.51
C SER A 259 -4.89 43.36 15.38
N TYR A 260 -3.77 42.66 15.62
CA TYR A 260 -2.68 43.18 16.45
C TYR A 260 -1.37 43.05 15.65
N GLY A 261 -0.60 44.14 15.66
CA GLY A 261 0.69 44.20 15.02
C GLY A 261 1.76 43.44 15.79
N VAL A 262 3.02 43.66 15.46
CA VAL A 262 4.17 43.08 16.12
C VAL A 262 4.64 43.94 17.27
N SER A 263 4.90 43.34 18.42
CA SER A 263 5.58 44.00 19.55
C SER A 263 7.09 43.80 19.47
N ASP A 264 7.53 42.72 18.83
CA ASP A 264 8.92 42.32 18.60
C ASP A 264 8.99 41.53 17.28
N VAL A 265 10.16 41.30 16.75
CA VAL A 265 10.40 40.55 15.51
C VAL A 265 9.86 39.11 15.53
N THR A 266 9.58 38.57 16.71
CA THR A 266 9.05 37.21 16.90
C THR A 266 7.68 37.16 17.60
N ASP A 267 7.12 38.30 17.99
CA ASP A 267 5.86 38.40 18.71
C ASP A 267 4.80 39.14 17.88
N SER A 268 3.64 38.53 17.69
CA SER A 268 2.53 39.05 16.89
C SER A 268 1.40 39.66 17.76
N TRP A 269 1.67 40.02 19.02
CA TRP A 269 0.67 40.54 19.96
C TRP A 269 1.04 41.95 20.44
N GLY A 270 1.37 42.85 19.51
CA GLY A 270 1.62 44.25 19.75
C GLY A 270 0.36 45.08 19.89
N GLU A 271 0.42 46.33 19.46
CA GLU A 271 -0.72 47.24 19.50
C GLU A 271 -1.81 46.84 18.49
N LYS A 272 -3.07 47.16 18.81
CA LYS A 272 -4.18 46.92 17.90
C LYS A 272 -4.13 47.91 16.75
N GLU A 273 -4.08 47.38 15.54
CA GLU A 273 -4.00 48.19 14.32
C GLU A 273 -4.67 47.51 13.13
N ASN A 274 -4.91 48.25 12.06
CA ASN A 274 -5.44 47.71 10.82
C ASN A 274 -4.29 47.14 9.99
N LEU A 275 -4.10 45.84 10.07
CA LEU A 275 -3.04 45.13 9.33
C LEU A 275 -3.46 44.84 7.88
N THR A 276 -2.48 44.88 7.00
CA THR A 276 -2.62 44.24 5.67
C THR A 276 -2.62 42.74 5.85
N VAL A 277 -3.67 42.08 5.35
CA VAL A 277 -3.80 40.59 5.47
C VAL A 277 -3.11 39.92 4.28
N TYR A 278 -2.16 39.07 4.59
CA TYR A 278 -1.46 38.21 3.62
C TYR A 278 -1.79 36.76 3.88
N ASP A 279 -2.08 35.98 2.83
CA ASP A 279 -2.28 34.54 2.95
C ASP A 279 -0.94 33.78 2.90
N ASN A 280 -0.02 34.14 3.81
CA ASN A 280 1.31 33.55 3.88
C ASN A 280 1.28 32.01 4.05
N LEU A 281 0.24 31.48 4.72
CA LEU A 281 0.08 30.05 4.93
C LEU A 281 -0.38 29.35 3.66
N GLY A 282 -1.39 29.87 2.97
CA GLY A 282 -1.89 29.30 1.73
C GLY A 282 -0.84 29.35 0.61
N ASP A 283 -0.13 30.47 0.49
CA ASP A 283 0.90 30.70 -0.54
C ASP A 283 2.19 29.87 -0.35
N PHE A 284 2.42 29.38 0.87
CA PHE A 284 3.58 28.55 1.17
C PHE A 284 3.44 27.14 0.60
N PHE A 285 2.23 26.58 0.65
CA PHE A 285 1.97 25.24 0.15
C PHE A 285 1.59 25.26 -1.34
N ARG A 286 1.97 24.21 -2.03
CA ARG A 286 1.55 23.97 -3.41
C ARG A 286 0.59 22.80 -3.49
N THR A 287 -0.05 22.61 -4.63
CA THR A 287 -0.77 21.38 -4.93
C THR A 287 0.23 20.25 -5.19
N GLY A 288 0.20 19.24 -4.36
CA GLY A 288 0.91 17.99 -4.58
C GLY A 288 0.28 17.19 -5.71
N LEU A 289 1.07 16.37 -6.38
CA LEU A 289 0.61 15.49 -7.45
C LEU A 289 1.37 14.16 -7.36
N THR A 290 0.62 13.07 -7.31
CA THR A 290 1.16 11.71 -7.40
C THR A 290 0.57 11.00 -8.59
N SER A 291 1.43 10.38 -9.41
CA SER A 291 1.06 9.49 -10.51
C SER A 291 1.53 8.08 -10.20
N ILE A 292 0.63 7.11 -10.27
CA ILE A 292 0.93 5.68 -10.16
C ILE A 292 0.47 5.03 -11.44
N THR A 293 1.39 4.43 -12.18
CA THR A 293 1.10 3.71 -13.42
C THR A 293 1.68 2.32 -13.33
N SER A 294 0.89 1.31 -13.67
CA SER A 294 1.33 -0.08 -13.68
C SER A 294 0.84 -0.84 -14.90
N VAL A 295 1.63 -1.82 -15.30
CA VAL A 295 1.28 -2.82 -16.30
C VAL A 295 1.57 -4.20 -15.71
N SER A 296 0.66 -5.13 -15.89
CA SER A 296 0.89 -6.53 -15.55
C SER A 296 0.45 -7.46 -16.68
N VAL A 297 1.15 -8.58 -16.77
CA VAL A 297 0.87 -9.67 -17.69
C VAL A 297 0.65 -10.92 -16.87
N ASN A 298 -0.50 -11.54 -17.07
CA ASN A 298 -0.88 -12.78 -16.43
C ASN A 298 -1.13 -13.82 -17.52
N SER A 299 -0.37 -14.90 -17.51
CA SER A 299 -0.43 -15.94 -18.52
C SER A 299 -0.15 -17.30 -17.89
N GLY A 300 -0.64 -18.36 -18.49
CA GLY A 300 -0.27 -19.70 -18.06
C GLY A 300 -1.23 -20.78 -18.50
N ASN A 301 -0.90 -21.98 -18.11
CA ASN A 301 -1.69 -23.20 -18.27
C ASN A 301 -1.49 -24.09 -17.03
N ASP A 302 -2.02 -25.29 -17.04
CA ASP A 302 -1.93 -26.22 -15.91
C ASP A 302 -0.48 -26.61 -15.52
N LYS A 303 0.49 -26.42 -16.42
CA LYS A 303 1.89 -26.80 -16.20
C LYS A 303 2.81 -25.63 -15.89
N LEU A 304 2.56 -24.46 -16.48
CA LEU A 304 3.41 -23.29 -16.33
C LEU A 304 2.52 -22.05 -16.21
N GLN A 305 2.76 -21.24 -15.18
CA GLN A 305 2.00 -20.03 -14.87
C GLN A 305 2.98 -18.89 -14.64
N THR A 306 2.81 -17.80 -15.37
CA THR A 306 3.66 -16.62 -15.34
C THR A 306 2.86 -15.41 -14.91
N TYR A 307 3.34 -14.67 -13.94
CA TYR A 307 2.89 -13.34 -13.61
C TYR A 307 4.07 -12.38 -13.66
N PHE A 308 3.94 -11.32 -14.46
CA PHE A 308 4.92 -10.23 -14.53
C PHE A 308 4.22 -8.92 -14.28
N SER A 309 4.85 -8.01 -13.53
CA SER A 309 4.38 -6.64 -13.38
C SER A 309 5.53 -5.63 -13.36
N TYR A 310 5.21 -4.43 -13.82
CA TYR A 310 6.02 -3.24 -13.62
C TYR A 310 5.12 -2.10 -13.14
N ALA A 311 5.55 -1.40 -12.08
CA ALA A 311 4.88 -0.20 -11.62
C ALA A 311 5.87 0.95 -11.45
N ASN A 312 5.43 2.14 -11.84
CA ASN A 312 6.12 3.40 -11.62
C ASN A 312 5.25 4.32 -10.79
N THR A 313 5.82 4.88 -9.73
CA THR A 313 5.20 5.93 -8.92
C THR A 313 6.11 7.15 -8.96
N THR A 314 5.57 8.27 -9.42
CA THR A 314 6.23 9.57 -9.35
C THR A 314 5.34 10.55 -8.61
N GLY A 315 5.96 11.40 -7.79
CA GLY A 315 5.21 12.35 -7.01
C GLY A 315 5.99 13.62 -6.67
N ARG A 316 5.23 14.70 -6.50
CA ARG A 316 5.68 15.94 -5.88
C ARG A 316 4.73 16.27 -4.72
N GLY A 317 5.29 16.50 -3.53
CA GLY A 317 4.51 16.81 -2.33
C GLY A 317 3.97 18.24 -2.31
N ILE A 318 3.20 18.53 -1.27
CA ILE A 318 2.67 19.88 -1.00
C ILE A 318 3.75 20.89 -0.60
N LEU A 319 4.90 20.42 -0.09
CA LEU A 319 6.08 21.27 0.13
C LEU A 319 6.94 21.31 -1.13
N ASN A 320 7.51 22.48 -1.40
CA ASN A 320 8.41 22.63 -2.54
C ASN A 320 9.62 21.69 -2.39
N GLU A 321 10.21 21.26 -3.52
CA GLU A 321 11.35 20.34 -3.62
C GLU A 321 11.14 18.93 -3.02
N ASN A 322 9.99 18.62 -2.40
CA ASN A 322 9.66 17.26 -2.01
C ASN A 322 9.25 16.45 -3.24
N LYS A 323 10.00 15.39 -3.56
CA LYS A 323 9.80 14.56 -4.78
C LYS A 323 10.00 13.09 -4.45
N LEU A 324 9.15 12.23 -5.04
CA LEU A 324 9.22 10.78 -4.97
C LEU A 324 9.38 10.18 -6.36
N SER A 325 10.25 9.20 -6.48
CA SER A 325 10.31 8.28 -7.64
C SER A 325 10.48 6.86 -7.12
N LYS A 326 9.59 5.96 -7.55
CA LYS A 326 9.61 4.55 -7.15
C LYS A 326 9.31 3.67 -8.35
N HIS A 327 10.08 2.59 -8.49
CA HIS A 327 9.95 1.57 -9.51
C HIS A 327 9.85 0.21 -8.83
N ASN A 328 8.86 -0.58 -9.23
CA ASN A 328 8.69 -1.95 -8.79
C ASN A 328 8.67 -2.86 -10.02
N ILE A 329 9.38 -3.97 -9.95
CA ILE A 329 9.34 -5.06 -10.93
C ILE A 329 9.04 -6.33 -10.16
N ASN A 330 8.08 -7.11 -10.63
CA ASN A 330 7.76 -8.41 -10.06
C ASN A 330 7.68 -9.46 -11.16
N LEU A 331 8.30 -10.61 -10.93
CA LEU A 331 8.22 -11.79 -11.81
C LEU A 331 7.97 -13.02 -10.94
N ARG A 332 6.88 -13.73 -11.20
CA ARG A 332 6.54 -14.97 -10.54
C ARG A 332 6.28 -16.06 -11.56
N GLU A 333 6.95 -17.18 -11.36
CA GLU A 333 6.79 -18.40 -12.16
C GLU A 333 6.36 -19.55 -11.26
N THR A 334 5.32 -20.27 -11.69
CA THR A 334 4.87 -21.50 -11.05
C THR A 334 4.93 -22.62 -12.09
N ALA A 335 5.70 -23.67 -11.81
CA ALA A 335 5.81 -24.87 -12.65
C ALA A 335 5.22 -26.08 -11.94
N VAL A 336 4.39 -26.84 -12.67
CA VAL A 336 3.77 -28.08 -12.20
C VAL A 336 4.31 -29.24 -13.03
N LEU A 337 5.07 -30.11 -12.37
CA LEU A 337 5.87 -31.14 -13.00
C LEU A 337 5.46 -32.55 -12.54
N PHE A 338 5.90 -33.58 -13.25
CA PHE A 338 5.71 -35.00 -12.90
C PHE A 338 4.25 -35.37 -12.61
N ASN A 339 3.35 -35.06 -13.56
CA ASN A 339 1.91 -35.32 -13.42
C ASN A 339 1.34 -34.71 -12.12
N SER A 340 1.64 -33.42 -11.89
CA SER A 340 1.20 -32.66 -10.72
C SER A 340 1.73 -33.12 -9.36
N ARG A 341 2.80 -33.94 -9.36
CA ARG A 341 3.44 -34.35 -8.12
C ARG A 341 4.40 -33.31 -7.55
N LEU A 342 5.07 -32.54 -8.41
CA LEU A 342 5.97 -31.46 -7.97
C LEU A 342 5.46 -30.12 -8.45
N LYS A 343 5.23 -29.21 -7.52
CA LYS A 343 4.93 -27.81 -7.79
C LYS A 343 6.10 -26.96 -7.30
N LEU A 344 6.73 -26.24 -8.22
CA LEU A 344 7.75 -25.23 -7.94
C LEU A 344 7.12 -23.85 -8.11
N ASP A 345 7.39 -22.93 -7.19
CA ASP A 345 6.93 -21.55 -7.27
C ASP A 345 8.09 -20.63 -6.88
N GLY A 346 8.49 -19.78 -7.80
CA GLY A 346 9.56 -18.80 -7.63
C GLY A 346 9.04 -17.40 -7.85
N ASN A 347 9.41 -16.47 -6.98
CA ASN A 347 9.04 -15.06 -7.08
C ASN A 347 10.26 -14.16 -6.87
N VAL A 348 10.42 -13.18 -7.75
CA VAL A 348 11.44 -12.14 -7.68
C VAL A 348 10.75 -10.78 -7.69
N ASN A 349 10.93 -10.01 -6.62
CA ASN A 349 10.44 -8.65 -6.54
C ASN A 349 11.62 -7.69 -6.32
N VAL A 350 11.74 -6.69 -7.17
CA VAL A 350 12.78 -5.65 -7.09
C VAL A 350 12.12 -4.29 -6.99
N MET A 351 12.51 -3.53 -5.98
CA MET A 351 12.05 -2.15 -5.80
C MET A 351 13.24 -1.21 -5.73
N LYS A 352 13.12 -0.06 -6.42
CA LYS A 352 14.03 1.09 -6.27
C LYS A 352 13.21 2.33 -5.99
N GLN A 353 13.53 3.01 -4.89
CA GLN A 353 12.86 4.24 -4.48
C GLN A 353 13.88 5.34 -4.23
N THR A 354 13.51 6.57 -4.58
CA THR A 354 14.23 7.78 -4.20
C THR A 354 13.23 8.82 -3.72
N VAL A 355 13.48 9.39 -2.55
CA VAL A 355 12.72 10.52 -2.01
C VAL A 355 13.69 11.68 -1.80
N LYS A 356 13.35 12.85 -2.33
CA LYS A 356 14.09 14.09 -2.09
C LYS A 356 13.33 14.96 -1.10
N ASN A 357 14.03 15.59 -0.21
CA ASN A 357 13.53 16.57 0.77
C ASN A 357 12.26 16.07 1.46
N LYS A 358 12.34 14.85 2.01
CA LYS A 358 11.26 14.30 2.82
C LYS A 358 11.04 15.19 4.03
N PRO A 359 9.79 15.65 4.30
CA PRO A 359 9.50 16.45 5.48
C PRO A 359 9.85 15.72 6.75
N VAL A 360 10.32 16.46 7.74
CA VAL A 360 10.51 15.96 9.10
C VAL A 360 9.36 16.39 9.98
N SER A 361 9.00 15.57 10.95
CA SER A 361 7.96 15.88 11.94
C SER A 361 8.58 16.26 13.28
N GLY A 362 7.99 17.21 13.99
CA GLY A 362 8.55 17.74 15.23
C GLY A 362 9.85 18.51 14.97
N GLY A 363 10.62 18.75 16.04
CA GLY A 363 11.82 19.54 15.99
C GLY A 363 11.58 21.03 15.69
N PHE A 364 12.62 21.84 15.81
CA PHE A 364 12.49 23.27 15.59
C PHE A 364 13.16 23.70 14.28
N TYR A 365 14.42 23.42 14.16
CA TYR A 365 15.30 24.00 13.14
C TYR A 365 15.08 23.46 11.73
N MET A 366 14.57 22.25 11.56
CA MET A 366 14.29 21.65 10.25
C MET A 366 12.83 21.73 9.84
N ASN A 367 11.96 22.19 10.74
CA ASN A 367 10.53 22.30 10.46
C ASN A 367 10.23 23.71 9.89
N PRO A 368 9.88 23.82 8.60
CA PRO A 368 9.59 25.12 7.98
C PRO A 368 8.36 25.82 8.58
N LEU A 369 7.48 25.06 9.25
CA LEU A 369 6.26 25.62 9.84
C LEU A 369 6.57 26.50 11.06
N VAL A 370 7.71 26.33 11.73
CA VAL A 370 8.10 27.19 12.86
C VAL A 370 8.26 28.63 12.40
N GLY A 371 9.10 28.91 11.42
CA GLY A 371 9.26 30.23 10.86
C GLY A 371 7.99 30.76 10.18
N LEU A 372 7.22 29.87 9.52
CA LEU A 372 5.99 30.23 8.85
C LEU A 372 4.90 30.72 9.82
N TYR A 373 4.72 30.02 10.96
CA TYR A 373 3.66 30.36 11.93
C TYR A 373 4.06 31.53 12.82
N ARG A 374 5.33 31.75 13.04
CA ARG A 374 5.86 32.88 13.83
C ARG A 374 6.11 34.13 12.99
N PHE A 375 6.00 34.03 11.66
CA PHE A 375 6.24 35.18 10.78
C PHE A 375 5.33 36.37 11.15
N PRO A 376 5.88 37.61 11.19
CA PRO A 376 5.15 38.80 11.62
C PRO A 376 3.82 39.00 10.93
N ARG A 377 2.81 39.41 11.70
CA ARG A 377 1.50 39.77 11.15
C ARG A 377 1.61 41.11 10.42
N GLY A 378 0.84 41.27 9.34
CA GLY A 378 0.88 42.48 8.52
C GLY A 378 2.01 42.52 7.49
N GLU A 379 2.87 41.49 7.42
CA GLU A 379 3.95 41.39 6.46
C GLU A 379 3.76 40.23 5.48
N GLY A 380 4.22 40.42 4.24
CA GLY A 380 4.16 39.41 3.18
C GLY A 380 5.44 38.56 3.12
N LEU A 381 5.29 37.26 3.11
CA LEU A 381 6.40 36.31 3.06
C LEU A 381 7.07 36.21 1.67
N SER A 382 6.48 36.79 0.63
CA SER A 382 6.95 36.72 -0.76
C SER A 382 8.38 37.25 -0.94
N TYR A 383 8.75 38.31 -0.23
CA TYR A 383 10.13 38.82 -0.26
C TYR A 383 11.14 37.76 0.14
N TYR A 384 10.89 37.02 1.23
CA TYR A 384 11.78 35.98 1.73
C TYR A 384 11.70 34.68 0.92
N LYS A 385 10.68 34.51 0.10
CA LYS A 385 10.57 33.44 -0.88
C LYS A 385 11.52 33.67 -2.05
N GLU A 386 11.55 34.88 -2.58
CA GLU A 386 12.39 35.26 -3.72
C GLU A 386 13.83 35.49 -3.28
N ASN A 387 14.03 36.00 -2.07
CA ASN A 387 15.32 36.36 -1.49
C ASN A 387 15.60 35.53 -0.22
N TYR A 388 15.48 34.20 -0.28
CA TYR A 388 15.74 33.36 0.89
C TYR A 388 17.21 33.30 1.27
N GLU A 389 18.12 33.82 0.42
CA GLU A 389 19.54 33.93 0.66
C GLU A 389 20.04 35.30 0.22
N ARG A 390 21.13 35.75 0.84
CA ARG A 390 21.88 36.96 0.49
C ARG A 390 23.35 36.68 0.48
N TYR A 391 24.10 37.35 -0.40
CA TYR A 391 25.56 37.24 -0.42
C TYR A 391 26.17 37.94 0.78
N ASP A 392 27.09 37.25 1.45
CA ASP A 392 27.89 37.76 2.57
C ASP A 392 29.31 38.03 2.06
N GLU A 393 29.67 39.30 2.01
CA GLU A 393 30.97 39.75 1.47
C GLU A 393 32.15 39.30 2.31
N ASP A 394 31.98 39.20 3.63
CA ASP A 394 33.04 38.79 4.55
C ASP A 394 33.31 37.28 4.45
N ARG A 395 32.27 36.51 4.34
CA ARG A 395 32.31 35.04 4.22
C ARG A 395 32.45 34.55 2.78
N LYS A 396 32.22 35.42 1.79
CA LYS A 396 32.26 35.13 0.34
C LYS A 396 31.38 33.96 -0.05
N LEU A 397 30.17 33.87 0.54
CA LEU A 397 29.17 32.86 0.27
C LEU A 397 27.77 33.40 0.52
N ASN A 398 26.77 32.69 0.00
CA ASN A 398 25.37 33.02 0.27
C ASN A 398 25.00 32.53 1.67
N THR A 399 24.44 33.44 2.48
CA THR A 399 23.92 33.18 3.81
C THR A 399 22.40 33.28 3.83
N GLN A 400 21.77 32.72 4.84
CA GLN A 400 20.34 32.79 5.02
C GLN A 400 19.88 34.25 5.16
N ASN A 401 18.83 34.62 4.45
CA ASN A 401 18.13 35.89 4.61
C ASN A 401 16.81 35.66 5.33
N TRP A 402 16.68 36.21 6.53
CA TRP A 402 15.49 36.10 7.35
C TRP A 402 15.29 37.36 8.20
N HIS A 403 14.06 37.61 8.67
CA HIS A 403 13.71 38.80 9.43
C HIS A 403 14.32 38.80 10.84
N THR A 404 14.66 37.64 11.36
CA THR A 404 15.29 37.50 12.67
C THR A 404 16.60 36.72 12.54
N PHE A 405 17.57 37.06 13.37
CA PHE A 405 18.84 36.34 13.53
C PHE A 405 18.91 35.58 14.87
N THR A 406 17.77 35.45 15.54
CA THR A 406 17.77 34.71 16.78
C THR A 406 18.18 33.28 16.49
N GLU A 407 19.19 32.79 17.19
CA GLU A 407 19.71 31.43 17.09
C GLU A 407 18.69 30.37 17.52
N ASP A 408 17.54 30.80 17.99
CA ASP A 408 16.51 29.99 18.61
C ASP A 408 15.44 29.58 17.59
N PHE A 409 15.49 28.34 17.18
CA PHE A 409 14.44 27.55 16.53
C PHE A 409 13.97 28.00 15.13
N GLU A 410 14.09 29.28 14.78
CA GLU A 410 13.45 29.86 13.62
C GLU A 410 14.40 30.06 12.47
N GLN A 411 14.05 29.55 11.33
CA GLN A 411 14.77 29.75 10.07
C GLN A 411 13.79 30.14 8.98
N ASN A 412 14.29 30.80 7.94
CA ASN A 412 13.49 31.06 6.75
C ASN A 412 12.94 29.72 6.20
N PRO A 413 11.61 29.56 6.08
CA PRO A 413 10.99 28.34 5.57
C PRO A 413 11.50 27.93 4.18
N TYR A 414 11.84 28.92 3.33
CA TYR A 414 12.37 28.65 1.98
C TYR A 414 13.86 28.30 1.99
N TRP A 415 14.63 28.81 2.97
CA TRP A 415 15.99 28.31 3.22
C TRP A 415 15.98 26.82 3.56
N ILE A 416 15.09 26.41 4.48
CA ILE A 416 14.96 25.00 4.86
C ILE A 416 14.64 24.15 3.64
N GLN A 417 13.71 24.56 2.78
CA GLN A 417 13.33 23.79 1.59
C GLN A 417 14.44 23.71 0.53
N ASN A 418 15.26 24.74 0.39
CA ASN A 418 16.24 24.85 -0.68
C ASN A 418 17.67 24.51 -0.26
N ARG A 419 18.05 24.77 1.02
CA ARG A 419 19.42 24.69 1.53
C ARG A 419 19.64 23.62 2.61
N ILE A 420 18.56 22.99 3.11
CA ILE A 420 18.63 21.74 3.87
C ILE A 420 18.14 20.63 2.95
N GLN A 421 19.06 20.05 2.19
CA GLN A 421 18.73 19.07 1.17
C GLN A 421 18.90 17.65 1.70
N SER A 422 17.93 16.79 1.46
CA SER A 422 18.03 15.37 1.74
C SER A 422 17.69 14.51 0.52
N LYS A 423 18.35 13.38 0.41
CA LYS A 423 18.05 12.34 -0.58
C LYS A 423 18.10 10.99 0.09
N ASP A 424 16.94 10.37 0.21
CA ASP A 424 16.77 8.98 0.65
C ASP A 424 16.67 8.10 -0.58
N ALA A 425 17.52 7.09 -0.70
CA ALA A 425 17.45 6.09 -1.75
C ALA A 425 17.37 4.71 -1.12
N ARG A 426 16.46 3.87 -1.60
CA ARG A 426 16.31 2.47 -1.18
C ARG A 426 16.27 1.56 -2.39
N ILE A 427 16.98 0.45 -2.29
CA ILE A 427 16.84 -0.71 -3.19
C ILE A 427 16.45 -1.89 -2.32
N ARG A 428 15.43 -2.64 -2.73
CA ARG A 428 15.04 -3.90 -2.07
C ARG A 428 14.88 -5.00 -3.07
N LEU A 429 15.36 -6.18 -2.70
CA LEU A 429 15.24 -7.42 -3.45
C LEU A 429 14.57 -8.46 -2.55
N LEU A 430 13.42 -8.96 -2.98
CA LEU A 430 12.74 -10.10 -2.35
C LEU A 430 12.80 -11.26 -3.32
N LEU A 431 13.43 -12.36 -2.89
CA LEU A 431 13.47 -13.61 -3.62
C LEU A 431 12.76 -14.68 -2.78
N SER A 432 11.83 -15.40 -3.37
CA SER A 432 11.21 -16.56 -2.72
C SER A 432 11.19 -17.74 -3.66
N LEU A 433 11.45 -18.93 -3.12
CA LEU A 433 11.35 -20.19 -3.81
C LEU A 433 10.63 -21.19 -2.92
N SER A 434 9.64 -21.88 -3.45
CA SER A 434 8.98 -22.98 -2.76
C SER A 434 8.86 -24.20 -3.66
N ALA A 435 9.02 -25.38 -3.07
CA ALA A 435 8.85 -26.67 -3.71
C ALA A 435 7.87 -27.50 -2.88
N ASN A 436 6.82 -27.99 -3.53
CA ASN A 436 5.83 -28.88 -2.92
C ASN A 436 5.84 -30.21 -3.67
N LEU A 437 6.26 -31.28 -3.00
CA LEU A 437 6.35 -32.64 -3.55
C LEU A 437 5.30 -33.55 -2.91
N LYS A 438 4.33 -33.96 -3.70
CA LYS A 438 3.38 -35.01 -3.33
C LYS A 438 4.06 -36.38 -3.47
N VAL A 439 4.57 -36.90 -2.37
CA VAL A 439 5.30 -38.21 -2.34
C VAL A 439 4.30 -39.35 -2.51
N THR A 440 3.21 -39.30 -1.74
CA THR A 440 2.06 -40.21 -1.81
C THR A 440 0.77 -39.39 -1.74
N ASP A 441 -0.41 -40.03 -1.81
CA ASP A 441 -1.68 -39.35 -1.67
C ASP A 441 -1.93 -38.77 -0.25
N TRP A 442 -1.22 -39.30 0.74
CA TRP A 442 -1.33 -38.90 2.14
C TRP A 442 -0.11 -38.13 2.66
N LEU A 443 1.02 -38.07 1.91
CA LEU A 443 2.27 -37.38 2.31
C LEU A 443 2.70 -36.38 1.28
N THR A 444 2.79 -35.11 1.71
CA THR A 444 3.36 -34.01 0.93
C THR A 444 4.57 -33.46 1.68
N LEU A 445 5.66 -33.25 1.00
CA LEU A 445 6.84 -32.54 1.49
C LEU A 445 6.84 -31.14 0.88
N GLN A 446 7.13 -30.15 1.70
CA GLN A 446 7.30 -28.76 1.27
C GLN A 446 8.66 -28.24 1.75
N ALA A 447 9.38 -27.56 0.88
CA ALA A 447 10.57 -26.79 1.21
C ALA A 447 10.39 -25.36 0.71
N ARG A 448 10.81 -24.38 1.53
CA ARG A 448 10.75 -22.95 1.16
C ARG A 448 12.07 -22.27 1.51
N GLY A 449 12.46 -21.32 0.67
CA GLY A 449 13.58 -20.44 0.90
C GLY A 449 13.19 -19.00 0.52
N ASN A 450 13.67 -18.03 1.29
CA ASN A 450 13.46 -16.62 1.02
C ASN A 450 14.72 -15.82 1.33
N LEU A 451 14.98 -14.82 0.51
CA LEU A 451 15.99 -13.79 0.73
C LEU A 451 15.30 -12.43 0.63
N ASP A 452 15.38 -11.66 1.70
CA ASP A 452 14.95 -10.25 1.77
C ASP A 452 16.19 -9.40 2.02
N TYR A 453 16.58 -8.65 1.01
CA TYR A 453 17.73 -7.75 1.05
C TYR A 453 17.27 -6.32 0.82
N SER A 454 17.66 -5.38 1.69
CA SER A 454 17.45 -3.96 1.52
C SER A 454 18.75 -3.18 1.72
N ALA A 455 18.94 -2.16 0.90
CA ALA A 455 20.02 -1.21 1.00
C ALA A 455 19.45 0.22 0.98
N ASP A 456 19.67 0.95 2.07
CA ASP A 456 19.26 2.33 2.25
C ASP A 456 20.47 3.24 2.23
N LYS A 457 20.35 4.34 1.49
CA LYS A 457 21.36 5.38 1.43
C LYS A 457 20.73 6.73 1.69
N LEU A 458 21.13 7.37 2.79
CA LEU A 458 20.77 8.75 3.10
C LEU A 458 21.95 9.67 2.77
N ARG A 459 21.68 10.75 2.05
CA ARG A 459 22.58 11.88 1.90
C ARG A 459 21.88 13.14 2.33
N GLN A 460 22.50 13.92 3.21
CA GLN A 460 21.94 15.15 3.70
C GLN A 460 22.98 16.25 3.68
N LYS A 461 22.58 17.43 3.21
CA LYS A 461 23.42 18.62 3.08
C LYS A 461 22.78 19.75 3.85
N PHE A 462 23.51 20.31 4.78
CA PHE A 462 23.21 21.55 5.48
C PHE A 462 24.18 22.60 4.97
N TYR A 463 23.65 23.59 4.28
CA TYR A 463 24.49 24.66 3.76
C TYR A 463 24.98 25.57 4.90
N ALA A 464 26.11 26.23 4.68
CA ALA A 464 26.63 27.24 5.59
C ALA A 464 25.58 28.32 5.88
N SER A 465 25.51 28.81 7.10
CA SER A 465 24.42 29.71 7.59
C SER A 465 23.09 29.03 7.96
N THR A 466 23.01 27.71 7.87
CA THR A 466 21.94 26.97 8.56
C THR A 466 22.15 27.06 10.06
N ALA A 467 21.08 26.98 10.85
CA ALA A 467 21.13 27.07 12.31
C ALA A 467 22.26 26.23 12.91
N THR A 468 23.05 26.86 13.81
CA THR A 468 24.27 26.27 14.41
C THR A 468 23.99 25.00 15.22
N ALA A 469 22.79 24.86 15.72
CA ALA A 469 22.32 23.63 16.38
C ALA A 469 22.28 22.40 15.45
N LEU A 470 22.16 22.60 14.13
CA LEU A 470 22.13 21.54 13.13
C LEU A 470 23.49 21.29 12.47
N CYS A 471 24.28 22.34 12.29
CA CYS A 471 25.56 22.26 11.58
C CYS A 471 26.56 23.31 12.09
N GLY A 472 27.81 23.13 11.77
CA GLY A 472 28.84 24.15 12.02
C GLY A 472 28.73 25.34 11.06
N MET A 473 29.51 26.38 11.28
CA MET A 473 29.55 27.64 10.49
C MET A 473 29.71 27.40 8.98
N ASN A 474 30.41 26.35 8.59
CA ASN A 474 30.69 26.00 7.19
C ASN A 474 29.73 24.95 6.63
N GLY A 475 28.63 24.68 7.33
CA GLY A 475 27.65 23.67 6.93
C GLY A 475 28.04 22.28 7.43
N ARG A 476 27.28 21.28 6.98
CA ARG A 476 27.45 19.87 7.33
C ARG A 476 27.02 18.96 6.19
N TYR A 477 27.73 17.86 6.03
CA TYR A 477 27.35 16.77 5.15
C TYR A 477 27.19 15.49 5.96
N ILE A 478 26.08 14.78 5.75
CA ILE A 478 25.81 13.47 6.36
C ILE A 478 25.60 12.47 5.23
N GLU A 479 26.29 11.35 5.32
CA GLU A 479 26.04 10.18 4.51
C GLU A 479 25.88 8.96 5.41
N MET A 480 24.81 8.20 5.20
CA MET A 480 24.54 6.96 5.91
C MET A 480 24.17 5.88 4.90
N ASP A 481 24.87 4.76 5.00
CA ASP A 481 24.56 3.54 4.26
C ASP A 481 24.12 2.48 5.27
N TYR A 482 22.95 1.93 5.06
CA TYR A 482 22.38 0.86 5.87
C TYR A 482 22.00 -0.31 4.98
N GLN A 483 22.39 -1.50 5.37
CA GLN A 483 22.06 -2.73 4.66
C GLN A 483 21.47 -3.73 5.64
N GLU A 484 20.42 -4.40 5.23
CA GLU A 484 19.78 -5.43 6.01
C GLU A 484 19.49 -6.64 5.12
N THR A 485 19.79 -7.82 5.66
CA THR A 485 19.55 -9.07 4.95
C THR A 485 18.86 -10.04 5.90
N GLN A 486 17.74 -10.57 5.46
CA GLN A 486 17.05 -11.68 6.13
C GLN A 486 17.04 -12.89 5.19
N MET A 487 17.45 -14.02 5.71
CA MET A 487 17.28 -15.31 5.06
C MET A 487 16.32 -16.16 5.89
N TYR A 488 15.39 -16.79 5.21
CA TYR A 488 14.44 -17.71 5.83
C TYR A 488 14.42 -19.01 5.05
N GLY A 489 14.33 -20.13 5.76
CA GLY A 489 14.15 -21.43 5.15
C GLY A 489 13.42 -22.38 6.08
N ASP A 490 12.55 -23.20 5.51
CA ASP A 490 11.87 -24.27 6.24
C ASP A 490 11.64 -25.50 5.36
N VAL A 491 11.46 -26.64 6.03
CA VAL A 491 11.03 -27.90 5.43
C VAL A 491 9.91 -28.47 6.26
N MET A 492 8.81 -28.85 5.62
CA MET A 492 7.63 -29.40 6.27
C MET A 492 7.21 -30.73 5.64
N ALA A 493 6.78 -31.66 6.48
CA ALA A 493 6.10 -32.88 6.06
C ALA A 493 4.63 -32.79 6.48
N MET A 494 3.71 -32.85 5.52
CA MET A 494 2.28 -32.79 5.76
C MET A 494 1.66 -34.17 5.53
N VAL A 495 1.02 -34.69 6.57
CA VAL A 495 0.33 -35.98 6.55
C VAL A 495 -1.18 -35.74 6.61
N LYS A 496 -1.90 -36.23 5.61
CA LYS A 496 -3.37 -36.19 5.55
C LYS A 496 -3.89 -37.60 5.31
N LYS A 497 -4.29 -38.28 6.40
CA LYS A 497 -4.86 -39.62 6.34
C LYS A 497 -6.21 -39.64 7.05
N GLN A 498 -7.21 -40.16 6.38
CA GLN A 498 -8.50 -40.44 7.00
C GLN A 498 -8.34 -41.71 7.83
N LEU A 499 -8.55 -41.61 9.13
CA LEU A 499 -8.61 -42.75 10.03
C LEU A 499 -10.06 -43.26 9.99
N ASN A 500 -10.22 -44.53 9.63
CA ASN A 500 -11.53 -45.19 9.67
C ASN A 500 -11.94 -45.49 11.09
#